data_21a7c0c83c1e9ebb269f46ba2bbdfc27
#
_entry.id   21a7c0c83c1e9ebb269f46ba2bbdfc27
#
_cell.length_a   1.000
_cell.length_b   1.000
_cell.length_c   1.000
_cell.angle_alpha   90.00
_cell.angle_beta   90.00
_cell.angle_gamma   90.00
#
_symmetry.space_group_name_H-M   'P 1'
#
loop_
_entity.id
_entity.type
_entity.pdbx_description
1 polymer ?
#
loop_
_entity_poly.entity_id
_entity_poly.type
_entity_poly.pdbx_seq_one_letter_code
_entity_poly.pdbx_strand_id
1 'polypeptide(L)'
;MTTFPLNAWYAAAYDTECGRQLLARTVCGQAMALYRREDGSAVALDDACWHRLLPLSQGRLDGDQVVCGYHGLVYNSEGLCTHMPSQDTINPSACVRAYPVVERHRFVWVWPGDPALADPARVPDLHWNHDPAWAADGRLIHVKCDYRLVLDNLMDLTHETFVHGGSIGDRAVAEAPFVATHGDRSATVTRWMDDIAPPPFWAAQIRRARGWTGRVDRWQIIRFEAPCTVAIDVGVAEAGTGARAGDRSHGINGMVINTVTPETATTCHYFWAFARNYMTHEQRLTHEIREGVARIFREDEHVLESQQRAIDARPDRSFNNLNIDAGALWARRLIDGLIAAEGGVTGRPVIPLQVRQA
;
A
#
# COMPACT_ATOMS: atom_id res chain seq x y z
N MET A 1 -0.39 -21.57 -11.15
CA MET A 1 -0.04 -20.32 -11.84
C MET A 1 -0.39 -19.19 -10.88
N THR A 2 0.51 -18.23 -10.71
CA THR A 2 0.30 -17.12 -9.77
C THR A 2 -0.72 -16.13 -10.33
N THR A 3 -1.49 -15.52 -9.45
CA THR A 3 -2.41 -14.43 -9.76
C THR A 3 -1.84 -13.07 -9.33
N PHE A 4 -0.59 -13.05 -8.87
CA PHE A 4 0.13 -11.88 -8.39
C PHE A 4 1.46 -11.74 -9.14
N PRO A 5 1.94 -10.52 -9.43
CA PRO A 5 3.31 -10.32 -9.89
C PRO A 5 4.25 -10.59 -8.71
N LEU A 6 5.07 -11.63 -8.83
CA LEU A 6 5.99 -12.02 -7.74
C LEU A 6 7.31 -11.26 -7.80
N ASN A 7 7.78 -10.87 -9.01
CA ASN A 7 9.03 -10.13 -9.19
C ASN A 7 8.84 -8.63 -8.93
N ALA A 8 8.40 -8.30 -7.72
CA ALA A 8 8.19 -6.94 -7.24
C ALA A 8 8.38 -6.85 -5.72
N TRP A 9 8.63 -5.63 -5.23
CA TRP A 9 8.70 -5.33 -3.80
C TRP A 9 7.32 -5.09 -3.22
N TYR A 10 7.05 -5.70 -2.07
CA TYR A 10 5.83 -5.55 -1.30
C TYR A 10 6.15 -5.16 0.14
N ALA A 11 5.45 -4.18 0.68
CA ALA A 11 5.53 -3.88 2.11
C ALA A 11 4.95 -5.04 2.92
N ALA A 12 5.75 -5.65 3.78
CA ALA A 12 5.32 -6.75 4.64
C ALA A 12 5.01 -6.30 6.06
N ALA A 13 5.65 -5.23 6.53
CA ALA A 13 5.44 -4.68 7.87
C ALA A 13 5.85 -3.21 7.90
N TYR A 14 5.36 -2.45 8.88
CA TYR A 14 6.07 -1.27 9.32
C TYR A 14 7.40 -1.66 10.00
N ASP A 15 8.40 -0.78 9.95
CA ASP A 15 9.69 -0.97 10.63
C ASP A 15 9.53 -1.24 12.14
N THR A 16 8.51 -0.64 12.75
CA THR A 16 8.17 -0.79 14.17
C THR A 16 7.42 -2.08 14.50
N GLU A 17 6.84 -2.78 13.53
CA GLU A 17 6.18 -4.07 13.75
C GLU A 17 7.18 -5.24 13.73
N CYS A 18 8.24 -5.12 12.92
CA CYS A 18 9.25 -6.15 12.78
C CYS A 18 10.29 -6.00 13.90
N GLY A 19 10.21 -6.83 14.92
CA GLY A 19 11.06 -6.80 16.12
C GLY A 19 11.80 -8.10 16.38
N ARG A 20 12.20 -8.32 17.64
CA ARG A 20 12.83 -9.55 18.14
C ARG A 20 11.82 -10.66 18.48
N GLN A 21 10.62 -10.57 17.95
CA GLN A 21 9.61 -11.62 17.98
C GLN A 21 9.27 -12.03 16.55
N LEU A 22 8.95 -13.31 16.35
CA LEU A 22 8.57 -13.81 15.03
C LEU A 22 7.19 -13.22 14.66
N LEU A 23 7.13 -12.53 13.54
CA LEU A 23 5.91 -11.97 12.97
C LEU A 23 5.48 -12.80 11.77
N ALA A 24 4.33 -13.45 11.85
CA ALA A 24 3.72 -14.12 10.71
C ALA A 24 3.12 -13.11 9.73
N ARG A 25 3.42 -13.26 8.44
CA ARG A 25 2.84 -12.45 7.38
C ARG A 25 2.68 -13.27 6.10
N THR A 26 1.55 -13.15 5.43
CA THR A 26 1.37 -13.74 4.10
C THR A 26 1.47 -12.64 3.05
N VAL A 27 2.33 -12.84 2.04
CA VAL A 27 2.53 -11.91 0.92
C VAL A 27 2.39 -12.68 -0.38
N CYS A 28 1.46 -12.26 -1.25
CA CYS A 28 1.19 -12.92 -2.53
C CYS A 28 0.93 -14.44 -2.38
N GLY A 29 0.22 -14.86 -1.33
CA GLY A 29 -0.07 -16.26 -1.02
C GLY A 29 1.09 -17.04 -0.41
N GLN A 30 2.25 -16.42 -0.15
CA GLN A 30 3.42 -17.04 0.47
C GLN A 30 3.48 -16.63 1.95
N ALA A 31 3.41 -17.62 2.84
CA ALA A 31 3.55 -17.41 4.28
C ALA A 31 5.02 -17.13 4.63
N MET A 32 5.27 -16.09 5.42
CA MET A 32 6.60 -15.63 5.82
C MET A 32 6.67 -15.41 7.31
N ALA A 33 7.78 -15.81 7.93
CA ALA A 33 8.16 -15.44 9.30
C ALA A 33 9.18 -14.31 9.22
N LEU A 34 8.79 -13.12 9.69
CA LEU A 34 9.65 -11.95 9.74
C LEU A 34 10.19 -11.76 11.15
N TYR A 35 11.42 -11.30 11.25
CA TYR A 35 12.02 -10.92 12.52
C TYR A 35 13.22 -9.99 12.30
N ARG A 36 13.77 -9.45 13.38
CA ARG A 36 14.95 -8.60 13.33
C ARG A 36 16.11 -9.30 14.02
N ARG A 37 17.29 -9.29 13.39
CA ARG A 37 18.55 -9.76 13.98
C ARG A 37 19.01 -8.82 15.10
N GLU A 38 20.02 -9.25 15.87
CA GLU A 38 20.63 -8.44 16.93
C GLU A 38 21.33 -7.19 16.39
N ASP A 39 21.83 -7.24 15.13
CA ASP A 39 22.40 -6.08 14.44
C ASP A 39 21.33 -5.08 13.94
N GLY A 40 20.06 -5.37 14.17
CA GLY A 40 18.95 -4.54 13.76
C GLY A 40 18.41 -4.82 12.37
N SER A 41 19.03 -5.65 11.54
CA SER A 41 18.56 -5.92 10.17
C SER A 41 17.36 -6.88 10.15
N ALA A 42 16.40 -6.62 9.25
CA ALA A 42 15.22 -7.45 9.09
C ALA A 42 15.49 -8.71 8.26
N VAL A 43 14.82 -9.80 8.59
CA VAL A 43 14.88 -11.10 7.91
C VAL A 43 13.47 -11.57 7.61
N ALA A 44 13.27 -12.25 6.47
CA ALA A 44 12.04 -12.94 6.11
C ALA A 44 12.38 -14.36 5.63
N LEU A 45 11.82 -15.35 6.31
CA LEU A 45 11.94 -16.76 5.96
C LEU A 45 10.58 -17.33 5.57
N ASP A 46 10.57 -18.38 4.75
CA ASP A 46 9.35 -19.17 4.50
C ASP A 46 8.82 -19.69 5.84
N ASP A 47 7.55 -19.46 6.12
CA ASP A 47 6.93 -19.79 7.39
C ASP A 47 6.47 -21.26 7.45
N ALA A 48 7.34 -22.17 7.01
CA ALA A 48 7.07 -23.59 6.99
C ALA A 48 8.34 -24.41 7.30
N CYS A 49 8.39 -25.06 8.45
CA CYS A 49 9.52 -25.91 8.83
C CYS A 49 9.70 -27.05 7.81
N TRP A 50 10.91 -27.24 7.31
CA TRP A 50 11.28 -28.29 6.36
C TRP A 50 10.82 -29.69 6.77
N HIS A 51 10.77 -29.99 8.10
CA HIS A 51 10.45 -31.32 8.59
C HIS A 51 8.95 -31.69 8.46
N ARG A 52 8.03 -30.89 9.01
CA ARG A 52 6.60 -31.20 9.10
C ARG A 52 5.71 -29.97 8.89
N LEU A 53 6.22 -28.94 8.25
CA LEU A 53 5.52 -27.73 7.84
C LEU A 53 4.88 -26.92 8.98
N LEU A 54 5.28 -27.16 10.26
CA LEU A 54 4.84 -26.25 11.32
C LEU A 54 5.30 -24.82 10.97
N PRO A 55 4.43 -23.78 11.06
CA PRO A 55 4.86 -22.42 10.88
C PRO A 55 6.03 -22.06 11.81
N LEU A 56 7.11 -21.54 11.24
CA LEU A 56 8.29 -21.11 12.01
C LEU A 56 7.96 -19.94 12.93
N SER A 57 6.98 -19.13 12.55
CA SER A 57 6.43 -18.03 13.37
C SER A 57 5.83 -18.50 14.71
N GLN A 58 5.49 -19.78 14.85
CA GLN A 58 5.06 -20.40 16.11
C GLN A 58 6.23 -20.94 16.95
N GLY A 59 7.45 -20.77 16.46
CA GLY A 59 8.67 -21.10 17.18
C GLY A 59 9.18 -19.96 18.07
N ARG A 60 10.49 -19.87 18.23
CA ARG A 60 11.14 -18.80 18.97
C ARG A 60 12.47 -18.41 18.32
N LEU A 61 12.96 -17.23 18.66
CA LEU A 61 14.33 -16.83 18.36
C LEU A 61 15.29 -17.34 19.45
N ASP A 62 16.47 -17.76 19.02
CA ASP A 62 17.63 -18.05 19.89
C ASP A 62 18.84 -17.35 19.22
N GLY A 63 19.26 -16.22 19.79
CA GLY A 63 20.09 -15.27 19.07
C GLY A 63 19.40 -14.86 17.76
N ASP A 64 20.10 -14.98 16.64
CA ASP A 64 19.56 -14.67 15.31
C ASP A 64 18.96 -15.88 14.57
N GLN A 65 18.83 -17.01 15.26
CA GLN A 65 18.32 -18.24 14.70
C GLN A 65 16.86 -18.50 15.09
N VAL A 66 16.13 -19.13 14.20
CA VAL A 66 14.73 -19.54 14.43
C VAL A 66 14.72 -21.01 14.86
N VAL A 67 14.18 -21.28 16.04
CA VAL A 67 13.97 -22.63 16.56
C VAL A 67 12.53 -23.04 16.32
N CYS A 68 12.33 -24.08 15.51
CA CYS A 68 11.00 -24.63 15.24
C CYS A 68 10.35 -25.16 16.53
N GLY A 69 9.13 -24.73 16.81
CA GLY A 69 8.40 -25.08 18.04
C GLY A 69 7.96 -26.53 18.16
N TYR A 70 8.13 -27.37 17.09
CA TYR A 70 7.66 -28.74 17.08
C TYR A 70 8.76 -29.72 17.50
N HIS A 71 9.85 -29.79 16.74
CA HIS A 71 10.93 -30.74 17.01
C HIS A 71 12.30 -30.07 17.22
N GLY A 72 12.33 -28.77 17.35
CA GLY A 72 13.54 -28.02 17.70
C GLY A 72 14.57 -27.88 16.59
N LEU A 73 14.21 -28.09 15.29
CA LEU A 73 15.11 -27.75 14.21
C LEU A 73 15.44 -26.26 14.24
N VAL A 74 16.70 -25.93 14.00
CA VAL A 74 17.20 -24.55 14.08
C VAL A 74 17.60 -24.08 12.70
N TYR A 75 17.15 -22.88 12.32
CA TYR A 75 17.46 -22.25 11.03
C TYR A 75 18.16 -20.91 11.25
N ASN A 76 19.21 -20.66 10.47
CA ASN A 76 19.85 -19.34 10.44
C ASN A 76 19.06 -18.32 9.60
N SER A 77 19.52 -17.08 9.54
CA SER A 77 18.88 -16.01 8.78
C SER A 77 18.87 -16.22 7.26
N GLU A 78 19.64 -17.15 6.75
CA GLU A 78 19.70 -17.54 5.33
C GLU A 78 18.77 -18.76 5.05
N GLY A 79 18.05 -19.22 6.08
CA GLY A 79 17.12 -20.35 5.98
C GLY A 79 17.78 -21.72 6.02
N LEU A 80 19.09 -21.82 6.25
CA LEU A 80 19.79 -23.09 6.36
C LEU A 80 19.57 -23.72 7.74
N CYS A 81 19.27 -25.01 7.79
CA CYS A 81 19.20 -25.74 9.04
C CYS A 81 20.60 -25.91 9.64
N THR A 82 20.78 -25.43 10.87
CA THR A 82 22.07 -25.46 11.59
C THR A 82 22.10 -26.47 12.73
N HIS A 83 20.93 -26.99 13.12
CA HIS A 83 20.83 -28.01 14.16
C HIS A 83 19.58 -28.89 13.99
N MET A 84 19.76 -30.19 14.15
CA MET A 84 18.67 -31.18 14.22
C MET A 84 18.80 -31.96 15.52
N PRO A 85 17.81 -31.88 16.41
CA PRO A 85 17.83 -32.67 17.64
C PRO A 85 17.88 -34.19 17.33
N SER A 86 18.55 -34.94 18.22
CA SER A 86 18.63 -36.39 18.17
C SER A 86 19.39 -37.01 16.95
N GLN A 87 20.16 -36.18 16.21
CA GLN A 87 21.06 -36.68 15.16
C GLN A 87 22.27 -35.76 14.97
N ASP A 88 23.41 -36.33 14.64
CA ASP A 88 24.68 -35.59 14.46
C ASP A 88 24.84 -35.07 13.02
N THR A 89 24.06 -35.62 12.08
CA THR A 89 24.16 -35.28 10.66
C THR A 89 22.96 -34.44 10.24
N ILE A 90 23.20 -33.25 9.69
CA ILE A 90 22.18 -32.41 9.10
C ILE A 90 22.00 -32.82 7.65
N ASN A 91 20.75 -33.05 7.22
CA ASN A 91 20.45 -33.29 5.83
C ASN A 91 20.76 -32.04 5.00
N PRO A 92 21.61 -32.12 3.95
CA PRO A 92 21.96 -30.94 3.15
C PRO A 92 20.77 -30.23 2.47
N SER A 93 19.64 -30.92 2.28
CA SER A 93 18.42 -30.33 1.73
C SER A 93 17.55 -29.64 2.79
N ALA A 94 17.92 -29.71 4.08
CA ALA A 94 17.16 -29.10 5.14
C ALA A 94 17.35 -27.59 5.15
N CYS A 95 16.55 -26.89 4.38
CA CYS A 95 16.50 -25.47 4.31
C CYS A 95 15.06 -24.97 4.13
N VAL A 96 14.83 -23.73 4.48
CA VAL A 96 13.64 -22.96 4.13
C VAL A 96 14.06 -21.78 3.26
N ARG A 97 13.16 -21.26 2.46
CA ARG A 97 13.48 -20.12 1.61
C ARG A 97 13.73 -18.88 2.48
N ALA A 98 14.81 -18.15 2.19
CA ALA A 98 15.00 -16.78 2.64
C ALA A 98 14.60 -15.81 1.53
N TYR A 99 13.81 -14.80 1.87
CA TYR A 99 13.36 -13.79 0.92
C TYR A 99 14.27 -12.56 0.97
N PRO A 100 14.59 -11.91 -0.17
CA PRO A 100 15.23 -10.61 -0.16
C PRO A 100 14.40 -9.59 0.62
N VAL A 101 15.07 -8.82 1.48
CA VAL A 101 14.47 -7.79 2.33
C VAL A 101 15.19 -6.46 2.14
N VAL A 102 14.43 -5.37 2.11
CA VAL A 102 14.92 -3.99 2.13
C VAL A 102 14.12 -3.19 3.15
N GLU A 103 14.78 -2.41 3.97
CA GLU A 103 14.13 -1.43 4.84
C GLU A 103 14.25 -0.04 4.23
N ARG A 104 13.11 0.56 3.92
CA ARG A 104 13.04 1.89 3.31
C ARG A 104 11.70 2.56 3.61
N HIS A 105 11.72 3.86 3.86
CA HIS A 105 10.51 4.68 4.04
C HIS A 105 9.61 4.19 5.18
N ARG A 106 10.21 3.69 6.28
CA ARG A 106 9.53 3.10 7.46
C ARG A 106 8.77 1.79 7.18
N PHE A 107 9.06 1.12 6.08
CA PHE A 107 8.53 -0.21 5.77
C PHE A 107 9.64 -1.25 5.64
N VAL A 108 9.32 -2.47 6.02
CA VAL A 108 10.06 -3.68 5.68
C VAL A 108 9.46 -4.22 4.37
N TRP A 109 10.23 -4.17 3.30
CA TRP A 109 9.85 -4.67 1.98
C TRP A 109 10.42 -6.06 1.76
N VAL A 110 9.62 -6.94 1.15
CA VAL A 110 10.01 -8.29 0.78
C VAL A 110 9.83 -8.51 -0.71
N TRP A 111 10.64 -9.41 -1.29
CA TRP A 111 10.58 -9.80 -2.69
C TRP A 111 10.15 -11.26 -2.81
N PRO A 112 8.88 -11.58 -3.17
CA PRO A 112 8.39 -12.96 -3.25
C PRO A 112 8.90 -13.76 -4.45
N GLY A 113 9.40 -13.09 -5.50
CA GLY A 113 9.80 -13.68 -6.77
C GLY A 113 11.21 -14.26 -6.81
N ASP A 114 11.83 -14.27 -7.99
CA ASP A 114 13.21 -14.70 -8.18
C ASP A 114 14.18 -13.74 -7.47
N PRO A 115 14.99 -14.20 -6.50
CA PRO A 115 15.95 -13.35 -5.77
C PRO A 115 16.96 -12.66 -6.67
N ALA A 116 17.33 -13.25 -7.80
CA ALA A 116 18.28 -12.67 -8.75
C ALA A 116 17.74 -11.38 -9.43
N LEU A 117 16.43 -11.16 -9.40
CA LEU A 117 15.77 -9.99 -9.97
C LEU A 117 15.44 -8.91 -8.92
N ALA A 118 15.75 -9.15 -7.65
CA ALA A 118 15.43 -8.26 -6.53
C ALA A 118 16.36 -7.03 -6.51
N ASP A 119 16.01 -6.01 -7.29
CA ASP A 119 16.74 -4.75 -7.33
C ASP A 119 16.16 -3.77 -6.29
N PRO A 120 16.95 -3.36 -5.24
CA PRO A 120 16.51 -2.40 -4.24
C PRO A 120 16.14 -1.01 -4.81
N ALA A 121 16.66 -0.64 -5.98
CA ALA A 121 16.30 0.63 -6.63
C ALA A 121 14.84 0.67 -7.10
N ARG A 122 14.18 -0.50 -7.20
CA ARG A 122 12.78 -0.64 -7.60
C ARG A 122 11.78 -0.52 -6.43
N VAL A 123 12.24 -0.30 -5.20
CA VAL A 123 11.36 0.06 -4.08
C VAL A 123 10.76 1.44 -4.36
N PRO A 124 9.43 1.60 -4.32
CA PRO A 124 8.77 2.89 -4.58
C PRO A 124 9.29 4.02 -3.70
N ASP A 125 9.42 5.22 -4.25
CA ASP A 125 9.82 6.39 -3.48
C ASP A 125 8.63 6.92 -2.65
N LEU A 126 8.73 6.74 -1.35
CA LEU A 126 7.78 7.18 -0.33
C LEU A 126 8.50 8.01 0.75
N HIS A 127 9.50 8.80 0.35
CA HIS A 127 10.35 9.55 1.27
C HIS A 127 9.59 10.43 2.26
N TRP A 128 8.42 10.93 1.91
CA TRP A 128 7.56 11.75 2.80
C TRP A 128 7.26 11.05 4.13
N ASN A 129 7.35 9.71 4.18
CA ASN A 129 7.07 8.94 5.38
C ASN A 129 8.16 9.03 6.46
N HIS A 130 9.36 9.55 6.11
CA HIS A 130 10.49 9.67 7.04
C HIS A 130 11.31 10.97 6.87
N ASP A 131 11.03 11.77 5.85
CA ASP A 131 11.71 13.04 5.61
C ASP A 131 11.38 14.03 6.75
N PRO A 132 12.38 14.66 7.41
CA PRO A 132 12.17 15.59 8.50
C PRO A 132 11.39 16.87 8.11
N ALA A 133 11.28 17.20 6.83
CA ALA A 133 10.42 18.27 6.33
C ALA A 133 8.92 17.92 6.40
N TRP A 134 8.59 16.66 6.70
CA TRP A 134 7.22 16.16 6.79
C TRP A 134 6.95 15.55 8.15
N ALA A 135 5.69 15.60 8.60
CA ALA A 135 5.22 14.82 9.74
C ALA A 135 4.24 13.76 9.25
N ALA A 136 4.65 12.52 9.38
CA ALA A 136 3.89 11.37 8.88
C ALA A 136 3.52 10.42 10.01
N ASP A 137 2.31 9.86 9.91
CA ASP A 137 1.87 8.72 10.72
C ASP A 137 0.80 7.93 9.97
N GLY A 138 0.65 6.64 10.30
CA GLY A 138 -0.25 5.76 9.58
C GLY A 138 -0.56 4.48 10.32
N ARG A 139 -1.22 3.55 9.62
CA ARG A 139 -1.63 2.24 10.15
C ARG A 139 -1.67 1.18 9.06
N LEU A 140 -1.70 -0.06 9.51
CA LEU A 140 -2.09 -1.22 8.72
C LEU A 140 -3.60 -1.47 8.92
N ILE A 141 -4.30 -1.74 7.82
CA ILE A 141 -5.67 -2.28 7.79
C ILE A 141 -5.60 -3.63 7.06
N HIS A 142 -6.21 -4.66 7.63
CA HIS A 142 -6.41 -5.93 6.96
C HIS A 142 -7.78 -5.93 6.30
N VAL A 143 -7.83 -5.84 4.96
CA VAL A 143 -9.07 -5.71 4.20
C VAL A 143 -9.42 -7.04 3.54
N LYS A 144 -10.68 -7.47 3.69
CA LYS A 144 -11.18 -8.72 3.11
C LYS A 144 -11.73 -8.49 1.71
N CYS A 145 -10.83 -8.12 0.80
CA CYS A 145 -11.10 -7.98 -0.62
C CYS A 145 -9.84 -8.22 -1.47
N ASP A 146 -10.02 -8.45 -2.76
CA ASP A 146 -8.94 -8.40 -3.74
C ASP A 146 -8.25 -7.03 -3.65
N TYR A 147 -6.92 -7.01 -3.50
CA TYR A 147 -6.13 -5.78 -3.36
C TYR A 147 -6.36 -4.77 -4.49
N ARG A 148 -6.74 -5.26 -5.69
CA ARG A 148 -7.05 -4.41 -6.85
C ARG A 148 -8.32 -3.59 -6.66
N LEU A 149 -9.26 -4.00 -5.80
CA LEU A 149 -10.43 -3.19 -5.45
C LEU A 149 -10.03 -1.98 -4.61
N VAL A 150 -9.04 -2.14 -3.72
CA VAL A 150 -8.47 -1.01 -2.97
C VAL A 150 -7.76 -0.06 -3.93
N LEU A 151 -7.00 -0.58 -4.91
CA LEU A 151 -6.34 0.25 -5.92
C LEU A 151 -7.35 0.99 -6.80
N ASP A 152 -8.45 0.35 -7.21
CA ASP A 152 -9.52 1.01 -7.98
C ASP A 152 -10.12 2.18 -7.17
N ASN A 153 -10.41 1.97 -5.89
CA ASN A 153 -10.92 2.99 -4.99
C ASN A 153 -9.94 4.17 -4.87
N LEU A 154 -8.65 3.90 -4.66
CA LEU A 154 -7.62 4.94 -4.54
C LEU A 154 -7.36 5.69 -5.85
N MET A 155 -7.58 5.07 -7.01
CA MET A 155 -7.35 5.66 -8.33
C MET A 155 -8.52 6.52 -8.84
N ASP A 156 -9.68 6.46 -8.18
CA ASP A 156 -10.82 7.34 -8.44
C ASP A 156 -11.35 7.95 -7.14
N LEU A 157 -11.08 9.22 -6.91
CA LEU A 157 -11.54 9.94 -5.73
C LEU A 157 -12.96 10.55 -5.88
N THR A 158 -13.70 10.22 -6.94
CA THR A 158 -15.10 10.65 -7.11
C THR A 158 -15.98 10.09 -6.01
N HIS A 159 -15.64 8.89 -5.48
CA HIS A 159 -16.34 8.27 -4.36
C HIS A 159 -16.32 9.12 -3.09
N GLU A 160 -15.29 10.00 -2.89
CA GLU A 160 -15.22 10.88 -1.72
C GLU A 160 -16.51 11.68 -1.51
N THR A 161 -17.14 12.13 -2.60
CA THR A 161 -18.39 12.91 -2.56
C THR A 161 -19.54 12.11 -1.92
N PHE A 162 -19.58 10.80 -2.12
CA PHE A 162 -20.70 9.94 -1.72
C PHE A 162 -20.41 9.15 -0.45
N VAL A 163 -19.19 8.64 -0.28
CA VAL A 163 -18.77 7.83 0.86
C VAL A 163 -18.32 8.72 2.02
N HIS A 164 -17.59 9.82 1.73
CA HIS A 164 -16.94 10.67 2.71
C HIS A 164 -17.53 12.10 2.78
N GLY A 165 -18.78 12.28 2.39
CA GLY A 165 -19.42 13.59 2.27
C GLY A 165 -19.44 14.45 3.56
N GLY A 166 -19.24 13.81 4.72
CA GLY A 166 -19.18 14.52 6.02
C GLY A 166 -17.78 15.01 6.42
N SER A 167 -16.71 14.67 5.66
CA SER A 167 -15.31 14.92 6.07
C SER A 167 -14.46 15.57 4.98
N ILE A 168 -14.04 14.79 3.99
CA ILE A 168 -13.17 15.24 2.89
C ILE A 168 -13.93 15.40 1.57
N GLY A 169 -15.09 14.77 1.45
CA GLY A 169 -15.91 14.79 0.24
C GLY A 169 -16.55 16.16 0.02
N ASP A 170 -16.64 16.52 -1.26
CA ASP A 170 -17.32 17.72 -1.74
C ASP A 170 -17.87 17.44 -3.14
N ARG A 171 -18.99 18.07 -3.49
CA ARG A 171 -19.58 17.99 -4.83
C ARG A 171 -18.60 18.42 -5.92
N ALA A 172 -17.72 19.39 -5.63
CA ALA A 172 -16.68 19.84 -6.54
C ALA A 172 -15.72 18.72 -6.95
N VAL A 173 -15.49 17.72 -6.11
CA VAL A 173 -14.66 16.54 -6.47
C VAL A 173 -15.30 15.72 -7.58
N ALA A 174 -16.61 15.44 -7.50
CA ALA A 174 -17.32 14.66 -8.51
C ALA A 174 -17.50 15.42 -9.83
N GLU A 175 -17.61 16.75 -9.79
CA GLU A 175 -17.89 17.61 -10.95
C GLU A 175 -16.61 18.12 -11.64
N ALA A 176 -15.47 18.15 -10.93
CA ALA A 176 -14.23 18.66 -11.50
C ALA A 176 -13.70 17.75 -12.61
N PRO A 177 -13.23 18.32 -13.74
CA PRO A 177 -12.56 17.55 -14.78
C PRO A 177 -11.27 16.94 -14.22
N PHE A 178 -10.89 15.77 -14.74
CA PHE A 178 -9.64 15.12 -14.41
C PHE A 178 -8.88 14.72 -15.68
N VAL A 179 -7.58 14.51 -15.54
CA VAL A 179 -6.71 14.02 -16.60
C VAL A 179 -6.06 12.73 -16.11
N ALA A 180 -6.19 11.65 -16.89
CA ALA A 180 -5.49 10.39 -16.64
C ALA A 180 -4.38 10.19 -17.66
N THR A 181 -3.17 9.89 -17.17
CA THR A 181 -1.99 9.57 -17.98
C THR A 181 -1.35 8.29 -17.48
N HIS A 182 -0.50 7.66 -18.27
CA HIS A 182 0.24 6.46 -17.87
C HIS A 182 1.66 6.45 -18.44
N GLY A 183 2.54 5.74 -17.77
CA GLY A 183 3.88 5.34 -18.22
C GLY A 183 4.01 3.82 -18.21
N ASP A 184 5.25 3.33 -18.31
CA ASP A 184 5.54 1.88 -18.40
C ASP A 184 5.17 1.11 -17.13
N ARG A 185 5.26 1.76 -15.96
CA ARG A 185 4.99 1.16 -14.65
C ARG A 185 4.09 2.01 -13.76
N SER A 186 3.57 3.11 -14.25
CA SER A 186 2.80 4.08 -13.47
C SER A 186 1.55 4.55 -14.20
N ALA A 187 0.55 4.96 -13.43
CA ALA A 187 -0.61 5.70 -13.91
C ALA A 187 -0.84 6.90 -13.00
N THR A 188 -1.26 8.02 -13.59
CA THR A 188 -1.49 9.26 -12.84
C THR A 188 -2.88 9.81 -13.16
N VAL A 189 -3.62 10.20 -12.13
CA VAL A 189 -4.89 10.93 -12.27
C VAL A 189 -4.72 12.27 -11.58
N THR A 190 -4.97 13.35 -12.32
CA THR A 190 -4.84 14.74 -11.82
C THR A 190 -6.18 15.42 -11.84
N ARG A 191 -6.57 16.00 -10.72
CA ARG A 191 -7.80 16.78 -10.56
C ARG A 191 -7.48 18.10 -9.86
N TRP A 192 -8.02 19.19 -10.39
CA TRP A 192 -7.95 20.53 -9.81
C TRP A 192 -9.35 21.07 -9.64
N MET A 193 -9.59 21.69 -8.49
CA MET A 193 -10.83 22.38 -8.13
C MET A 193 -10.46 23.81 -7.77
N ASP A 194 -10.64 24.71 -8.71
CA ASP A 194 -10.23 26.11 -8.55
C ASP A 194 -11.35 26.89 -7.87
N ASP A 195 -10.99 27.82 -6.99
CA ASP A 195 -11.88 28.75 -6.31
C ASP A 195 -13.13 28.09 -5.70
N ILE A 196 -12.92 27.08 -4.84
CA ILE A 196 -13.99 26.37 -4.12
C ILE A 196 -14.05 26.76 -2.63
N ALA A 197 -15.18 26.52 -1.99
CA ALA A 197 -15.23 26.48 -0.52
C ALA A 197 -14.46 25.24 -0.05
N PRO A 198 -13.50 25.37 0.89
CA PRO A 198 -12.73 24.20 1.32
C PRO A 198 -13.63 23.21 2.08
N PRO A 199 -13.53 21.88 1.83
CA PRO A 199 -14.19 20.87 2.64
C PRO A 199 -13.79 20.96 4.12
N PRO A 200 -14.60 20.46 5.06
CA PRO A 200 -14.41 20.66 6.51
C PRO A 200 -12.99 20.35 7.01
N PHE A 201 -12.41 19.24 6.58
CA PHE A 201 -11.04 18.86 6.94
C PHE A 201 -10.04 19.96 6.50
N TRP A 202 -10.05 20.31 5.23
CA TRP A 202 -9.11 21.27 4.66
C TRP A 202 -9.33 22.69 5.19
N ALA A 203 -10.59 23.09 5.42
CA ALA A 203 -10.92 24.37 6.06
C ALA A 203 -10.29 24.47 7.46
N ALA A 204 -10.40 23.42 8.26
CA ALA A 204 -9.79 23.37 9.60
C ALA A 204 -8.26 23.43 9.53
N GLN A 205 -7.64 22.67 8.60
CA GLN A 205 -6.18 22.61 8.50
C GLN A 205 -5.56 23.91 7.99
N ILE A 206 -6.09 24.52 6.92
CA ILE A 206 -5.53 25.76 6.38
C ILE A 206 -5.74 26.94 7.34
N ARG A 207 -6.89 26.99 8.02
CA ARG A 207 -7.13 27.99 9.08
C ARG A 207 -6.13 27.84 10.22
N ARG A 208 -5.86 26.61 10.68
CA ARG A 208 -4.92 26.32 11.78
C ARG A 208 -3.48 26.68 11.39
N ALA A 209 -3.07 26.32 10.18
CA ALA A 209 -1.69 26.50 9.72
C ALA A 209 -1.37 27.92 9.25
N ARG A 210 -2.37 28.63 8.67
CA ARG A 210 -2.16 29.92 7.99
C ARG A 210 -3.13 31.01 8.39
N GLY A 211 -4.15 30.71 9.20
CA GLY A 211 -5.21 31.71 9.56
C GLY A 211 -6.22 31.97 8.43
N TRP A 212 -6.12 31.27 7.28
CA TRP A 212 -6.97 31.48 6.12
C TRP A 212 -8.37 30.89 6.30
N THR A 213 -9.39 31.65 5.89
CA THR A 213 -10.82 31.25 6.00
C THR A 213 -11.60 31.47 4.69
N GLY A 214 -10.91 31.92 3.63
CA GLY A 214 -11.50 32.20 2.32
C GLY A 214 -11.61 30.93 1.44
N ARG A 215 -11.90 31.18 0.16
CA ARG A 215 -11.96 30.15 -0.88
C ARG A 215 -10.56 29.66 -1.23
N VAL A 216 -10.48 28.45 -1.77
CA VAL A 216 -9.21 27.77 -2.03
C VAL A 216 -9.17 27.15 -3.44
N ASP A 217 -7.95 27.01 -3.95
CA ASP A 217 -7.64 26.06 -5.01
C ASP A 217 -7.23 24.74 -4.36
N ARG A 218 -7.91 23.65 -4.71
CA ARG A 218 -7.67 22.30 -4.20
C ARG A 218 -7.12 21.40 -5.31
N TRP A 219 -6.18 20.53 -4.96
CA TRP A 219 -5.68 19.51 -5.89
C TRP A 219 -5.72 18.11 -5.31
N GLN A 220 -5.81 17.15 -6.22
CA GLN A 220 -5.65 15.73 -6.00
C GLN A 220 -4.86 15.16 -7.18
N ILE A 221 -3.63 14.74 -6.92
CA ILE A 221 -2.74 14.14 -7.92
C ILE A 221 -2.38 12.74 -7.43
N ILE A 222 -3.05 11.75 -8.01
CA ILE A 222 -2.94 10.35 -7.64
C ILE A 222 -1.89 9.71 -8.55
N ARG A 223 -0.88 9.09 -7.98
CA ARG A 223 0.13 8.35 -8.73
C ARG A 223 0.14 6.90 -8.27
N PHE A 224 -0.26 6.01 -9.14
CA PHE A 224 -0.06 4.57 -9.00
C PHE A 224 1.33 4.20 -9.50
N GLU A 225 2.01 3.32 -8.77
CA GLU A 225 3.24 2.63 -9.18
C GLU A 225 3.05 1.13 -8.96
N ALA A 226 3.23 0.38 -10.07
CA ALA A 226 3.01 -1.06 -10.07
C ALA A 226 4.03 -1.79 -9.18
N PRO A 227 3.59 -2.82 -8.41
CA PRO A 227 2.28 -3.47 -8.57
C PRO A 227 1.18 -2.95 -7.65
N CYS A 228 1.47 -2.18 -6.60
CA CYS A 228 0.49 -1.98 -5.53
C CYS A 228 0.65 -0.70 -4.70
N THR A 229 1.42 0.26 -5.17
CA THR A 229 1.67 1.52 -4.44
C THR A 229 0.88 2.66 -5.06
N VAL A 230 0.22 3.47 -4.22
CA VAL A 230 -0.46 4.70 -4.63
C VAL A 230 -0.04 5.83 -3.71
N ALA A 231 0.58 6.87 -4.27
CA ALA A 231 0.86 8.12 -3.58
C ALA A 231 -0.11 9.19 -4.07
N ILE A 232 -0.79 9.89 -3.16
CA ILE A 232 -1.75 10.93 -3.49
C ILE A 232 -1.26 12.26 -2.94
N ASP A 233 -0.83 13.15 -3.82
CA ASP A 233 -0.51 14.53 -3.49
C ASP A 233 -1.80 15.33 -3.40
N VAL A 234 -2.13 15.79 -2.21
CA VAL A 234 -3.36 16.51 -1.89
C VAL A 234 -3.06 17.80 -1.16
N GLY A 235 -3.88 18.80 -1.37
CA GLY A 235 -3.73 20.05 -0.63
C GLY A 235 -4.70 21.12 -1.05
N VAL A 236 -4.59 22.26 -0.36
CA VAL A 236 -5.32 23.48 -0.65
C VAL A 236 -4.40 24.68 -0.53
N ALA A 237 -4.62 25.68 -1.36
CA ALA A 237 -4.00 27.00 -1.26
C ALA A 237 -5.06 28.09 -1.35
N GLU A 238 -4.73 29.30 -0.92
CA GLU A 238 -5.57 30.49 -1.13
C GLU A 238 -5.92 30.61 -2.62
N ALA A 239 -7.19 30.82 -2.93
CA ALA A 239 -7.67 30.82 -4.31
C ALA A 239 -6.94 31.88 -5.15
N GLY A 240 -6.51 31.48 -6.36
CA GLY A 240 -5.87 32.39 -7.33
C GLY A 240 -4.40 32.73 -7.03
N THR A 241 -3.73 32.06 -6.08
CA THR A 241 -2.32 32.33 -5.73
C THR A 241 -1.30 31.56 -6.54
N GLY A 242 -1.75 30.79 -7.56
CA GLY A 242 -0.84 30.11 -8.49
C GLY A 242 -0.53 28.66 -8.17
N ALA A 243 -1.28 28.00 -7.29
CA ALA A 243 -1.03 26.62 -6.88
C ALA A 243 -1.00 25.63 -8.06
N ARG A 244 -1.88 25.79 -9.03
CA ARG A 244 -1.92 24.99 -10.26
C ARG A 244 -0.67 25.21 -11.14
N ALA A 245 -0.09 26.38 -11.11
CA ALA A 245 1.15 26.72 -11.81
C ALA A 245 2.43 26.32 -11.04
N GLY A 246 2.27 25.70 -9.86
CA GLY A 246 3.36 25.18 -9.04
C GLY A 246 3.71 26.01 -7.79
N ASP A 247 3.16 27.22 -7.64
CA ASP A 247 3.36 28.01 -6.43
C ASP A 247 2.38 27.60 -5.32
N ARG A 248 2.82 26.72 -4.43
CA ARG A 248 2.06 26.25 -3.28
C ARG A 248 2.45 26.96 -1.97
N SER A 249 3.21 28.05 -2.04
CA SER A 249 3.69 28.80 -0.87
C SER A 249 2.54 29.38 -0.02
N HIS A 250 1.40 29.66 -0.63
CA HIS A 250 0.15 30.12 0.03
C HIS A 250 -0.78 28.97 0.44
N GLY A 251 -0.28 27.73 0.49
CA GLY A 251 -1.08 26.55 0.77
C GLY A 251 -0.53 25.68 1.88
N ILE A 252 -1.18 24.55 2.02
CA ILE A 252 -0.77 23.41 2.83
C ILE A 252 -0.85 22.15 1.99
N ASN A 253 0.11 21.26 2.15
CA ASN A 253 0.22 20.04 1.37
C ASN A 253 0.19 18.81 2.28
N GLY A 254 -0.51 17.78 1.84
CA GLY A 254 -0.47 16.43 2.38
C GLY A 254 -0.05 15.44 1.30
N MET A 255 0.56 14.35 1.72
CA MET A 255 0.83 13.19 0.88
C MET A 255 0.18 11.98 1.53
N VAL A 256 -0.79 11.37 0.86
CA VAL A 256 -1.37 10.09 1.31
C VAL A 256 -0.57 8.98 0.67
N ILE A 257 0.10 8.21 1.50
CA ILE A 257 0.95 7.10 1.12
C ILE A 257 0.15 5.82 1.31
N ASN A 258 0.05 5.01 0.27
CA ASN A 258 -0.68 3.75 0.29
C ASN A 258 0.16 2.67 -0.39
N THR A 259 0.31 1.51 0.26
CA THR A 259 0.83 0.30 -0.38
C THR A 259 -0.04 -0.88 0.04
N VAL A 260 -0.57 -1.59 -0.97
CA VAL A 260 -1.64 -2.59 -0.79
C VAL A 260 -1.07 -3.96 -1.14
N THR A 261 -0.52 -4.62 -0.16
CA THR A 261 0.11 -5.94 -0.33
C THR A 261 -0.95 -7.03 -0.40
N PRO A 262 -1.07 -7.78 -1.50
CA PRO A 262 -1.98 -8.92 -1.57
C PRO A 262 -1.56 -9.99 -0.58
N GLU A 263 -2.50 -10.47 0.23
CA GLU A 263 -2.34 -11.63 1.11
C GLU A 263 -2.80 -12.90 0.40
N THR A 264 -4.08 -12.93 0.04
CA THR A 264 -4.73 -13.99 -0.75
C THR A 264 -5.45 -13.39 -1.96
N ALA A 265 -6.20 -14.20 -2.68
CA ALA A 265 -7.03 -13.71 -3.79
C ALA A 265 -8.13 -12.71 -3.34
N THR A 266 -8.52 -12.73 -2.07
CA THR A 266 -9.65 -11.95 -1.53
C THR A 266 -9.33 -11.29 -0.19
N THR A 267 -8.05 -11.16 0.17
CA THR A 267 -7.58 -10.44 1.36
C THR A 267 -6.29 -9.69 1.04
N CYS A 268 -6.08 -8.54 1.69
CA CYS A 268 -4.87 -7.77 1.52
C CYS A 268 -4.49 -7.00 2.80
N HIS A 269 -3.19 -6.71 2.91
CA HIS A 269 -2.63 -5.82 3.91
C HIS A 269 -2.54 -4.41 3.30
N TYR A 270 -3.34 -3.49 3.78
CA TYR A 270 -3.36 -2.10 3.35
C TYR A 270 -2.58 -1.24 4.35
N PHE A 271 -1.33 -0.93 4.02
CA PHE A 271 -0.48 0.00 4.73
C PHE A 271 -0.74 1.41 4.21
N TRP A 272 -1.01 2.36 5.10
CA TRP A 272 -1.22 3.75 4.73
C TRP A 272 -0.58 4.71 5.72
N ALA A 273 -0.14 5.87 5.25
CA ALA A 273 0.29 6.97 6.07
C ALA A 273 -0.20 8.31 5.47
N PHE A 274 -0.43 9.30 6.33
CA PHE A 274 -0.64 10.67 5.92
C PHE A 274 0.56 11.50 6.37
N ALA A 275 1.29 12.05 5.42
CA ALA A 275 2.39 12.97 5.64
C ALA A 275 1.93 14.41 5.34
N ARG A 276 2.34 15.39 6.15
CA ARG A 276 2.03 16.80 5.95
C ARG A 276 3.28 17.66 6.07
N ASN A 277 3.36 18.74 5.30
CA ASN A 277 4.49 19.68 5.28
C ASN A 277 4.26 20.95 6.13
N TYR A 278 3.21 21.00 6.91
CA TYR A 278 2.86 22.13 7.77
C TYR A 278 2.77 21.70 9.23
N MET A 279 3.11 22.60 10.16
CA MET A 279 3.08 22.34 11.60
C MET A 279 3.72 21.01 11.99
N THR A 280 4.86 20.68 11.37
CA THR A 280 5.49 19.35 11.43
C THR A 280 5.92 18.94 12.84
N HIS A 281 6.17 19.90 13.74
CA HIS A 281 6.54 19.63 15.12
C HIS A 281 5.36 19.34 16.06
N GLU A 282 4.13 19.50 15.56
CA GLU A 282 2.89 19.32 16.34
C GLU A 282 2.50 17.84 16.41
N GLN A 283 3.05 17.09 17.35
CA GLN A 283 2.78 15.66 17.58
C GLN A 283 1.28 15.37 17.77
N ARG A 284 0.60 16.23 18.53
CA ARG A 284 -0.84 16.09 18.76
C ARG A 284 -1.63 16.18 17.46
N LEU A 285 -1.27 17.11 16.56
CA LEU A 285 -1.90 17.23 15.25
C LEU A 285 -1.67 15.99 14.39
N THR A 286 -0.44 15.42 14.42
CA THR A 286 -0.12 14.19 13.73
C THR A 286 -1.06 13.05 14.16
N HIS A 287 -1.26 12.90 15.47
CA HIS A 287 -2.17 11.91 16.03
C HIS A 287 -3.65 12.18 15.65
N GLU A 288 -4.11 13.43 15.77
CA GLU A 288 -5.48 13.84 15.41
C GLU A 288 -5.78 13.54 13.92
N ILE A 289 -4.83 13.83 13.01
CA ILE A 289 -4.97 13.55 11.58
C ILE A 289 -4.99 12.04 11.34
N ARG A 290 -4.06 11.27 11.93
CA ARG A 290 -4.06 9.80 11.81
C ARG A 290 -5.41 9.20 12.21
N GLU A 291 -5.98 9.60 13.35
CA GLU A 291 -7.29 9.10 13.80
C GLU A 291 -8.42 9.53 12.87
N GLY A 292 -8.34 10.75 12.32
CA GLY A 292 -9.28 11.26 11.32
C GLY A 292 -9.27 10.42 10.03
N VAL A 293 -8.10 10.23 9.46
CA VAL A 293 -7.89 9.43 8.24
C VAL A 293 -8.26 7.96 8.46
N ALA A 294 -7.93 7.39 9.63
CA ALA A 294 -8.34 6.02 9.98
C ALA A 294 -9.87 5.84 10.03
N ARG A 295 -10.66 6.87 10.36
CA ARG A 295 -12.14 6.81 10.26
C ARG A 295 -12.61 6.80 8.83
N ILE A 296 -12.01 7.64 7.97
CA ILE A 296 -12.31 7.71 6.54
C ILE A 296 -12.06 6.35 5.89
N PHE A 297 -10.89 5.75 6.11
CA PHE A 297 -10.54 4.45 5.51
C PHE A 297 -11.36 3.26 6.03
N ARG A 298 -11.99 3.37 7.22
CA ARG A 298 -12.98 2.37 7.65
C ARG A 298 -14.29 2.44 6.86
N GLU A 299 -14.65 3.62 6.35
CA GLU A 299 -15.79 3.76 5.44
C GLU A 299 -15.51 3.04 4.13
N ASP A 300 -14.30 3.19 3.58
CA ASP A 300 -13.84 2.47 2.39
C ASP A 300 -13.77 0.95 2.61
N GLU A 301 -13.19 0.51 3.73
CA GLU A 301 -13.12 -0.91 4.12
C GLU A 301 -14.51 -1.55 4.04
N HIS A 302 -15.53 -0.91 4.62
CA HIS A 302 -16.90 -1.40 4.60
C HIS A 302 -17.45 -1.54 3.17
N VAL A 303 -17.22 -0.55 2.30
CA VAL A 303 -17.67 -0.57 0.89
C VAL A 303 -16.95 -1.68 0.13
N LEU A 304 -15.62 -1.77 0.25
CA LEU A 304 -14.78 -2.71 -0.48
C LEU A 304 -15.06 -4.17 -0.09
N GLU A 305 -15.22 -4.45 1.21
CA GLU A 305 -15.60 -5.80 1.66
C GLU A 305 -17.02 -6.17 1.21
N SER A 306 -17.94 -5.21 1.17
CA SER A 306 -19.30 -5.46 0.65
C SER A 306 -19.28 -5.72 -0.86
N GLN A 307 -18.43 -4.99 -1.61
CA GLN A 307 -18.21 -5.20 -3.03
C GLN A 307 -17.62 -6.59 -3.28
N GLN A 308 -16.61 -7.03 -2.50
CA GLN A 308 -16.03 -8.37 -2.63
C GLN A 308 -17.09 -9.47 -2.44
N ARG A 309 -17.90 -9.37 -1.38
CA ARG A 309 -19.01 -10.32 -1.17
C ARG A 309 -19.99 -10.37 -2.33
N ALA A 310 -20.28 -9.22 -2.94
CA ALA A 310 -21.16 -9.14 -4.11
C ALA A 310 -20.53 -9.76 -5.36
N ILE A 311 -19.21 -9.64 -5.54
CA ILE A 311 -18.44 -10.26 -6.61
C ILE A 311 -18.45 -11.78 -6.46
N ASP A 312 -18.18 -12.29 -5.25
CA ASP A 312 -18.15 -13.72 -4.96
C ASP A 312 -19.52 -14.39 -5.19
N ALA A 313 -20.60 -13.67 -4.88
CA ALA A 313 -21.97 -14.13 -5.13
C ALA A 313 -22.38 -14.10 -6.62
N ARG A 314 -21.58 -13.45 -7.49
CA ARG A 314 -21.87 -13.27 -8.93
C ARG A 314 -20.62 -13.50 -9.78
N PRO A 315 -20.05 -14.73 -9.80
CA PRO A 315 -18.75 -15.00 -10.43
C PRO A 315 -18.75 -14.74 -11.94
N ASP A 316 -19.88 -14.83 -12.60
CA ASP A 316 -20.02 -14.64 -14.06
C ASP A 316 -20.27 -13.19 -14.47
N ARG A 317 -20.47 -12.28 -13.51
CA ARG A 317 -20.75 -10.88 -13.82
C ARG A 317 -19.47 -10.07 -14.03
N SER A 318 -19.35 -9.38 -15.16
CA SER A 318 -18.28 -8.42 -15.46
C SER A 318 -18.56 -7.05 -14.85
N PHE A 319 -17.49 -6.27 -14.63
CA PHE A 319 -17.61 -4.85 -14.27
C PHE A 319 -17.97 -4.02 -15.50
N ASN A 320 -18.76 -2.97 -15.28
CA ASN A 320 -19.00 -1.94 -16.28
C ASN A 320 -18.15 -0.71 -15.92
N ASN A 321 -17.39 -0.21 -16.87
CA ASN A 321 -16.46 0.88 -16.64
C ASN A 321 -17.11 2.22 -16.98
N LEU A 322 -16.83 3.22 -16.18
CA LEU A 322 -17.17 4.62 -16.40
C LEU A 322 -15.91 5.40 -16.80
N ASN A 323 -16.07 6.63 -17.29
CA ASN A 323 -14.91 7.48 -17.63
C ASN A 323 -14.00 7.73 -16.43
N ILE A 324 -14.55 7.82 -15.23
CA ILE A 324 -13.82 8.03 -13.97
C ILE A 324 -12.86 6.87 -13.64
N ASP A 325 -13.10 5.67 -14.17
CA ASP A 325 -12.27 4.48 -13.94
C ASP A 325 -10.95 4.47 -14.73
N ALA A 326 -10.67 5.49 -15.56
CA ALA A 326 -9.53 5.50 -16.46
C ALA A 326 -8.19 5.22 -15.76
N GLY A 327 -7.96 5.80 -14.58
CA GLY A 327 -6.75 5.55 -13.77
C GLY A 327 -6.66 4.11 -13.27
N ALA A 328 -7.75 3.60 -12.73
CA ALA A 328 -7.86 2.22 -12.24
C ALA A 328 -7.66 1.19 -13.36
N LEU A 329 -8.21 1.44 -14.55
CA LEU A 329 -8.02 0.59 -15.71
C LEU A 329 -6.56 0.50 -16.15
N TRP A 330 -5.82 1.62 -16.13
CA TRP A 330 -4.39 1.61 -16.39
C TRP A 330 -3.62 0.86 -15.31
N ALA A 331 -3.92 1.06 -14.03
CA ALA A 331 -3.29 0.32 -12.94
C ALA A 331 -3.49 -1.20 -13.11
N ARG A 332 -4.71 -1.66 -13.42
CA ARG A 332 -5.00 -3.07 -13.68
C ARG A 332 -4.23 -3.62 -14.88
N ARG A 333 -4.14 -2.89 -15.99
CA ARG A 333 -3.36 -3.31 -17.17
C ARG A 333 -1.88 -3.46 -16.88
N LEU A 334 -1.31 -2.54 -16.08
CA LEU A 334 0.09 -2.61 -15.67
C LEU A 334 0.34 -3.84 -14.78
N ILE A 335 -0.56 -4.14 -13.85
CA ILE A 335 -0.49 -5.34 -13.00
C ILE A 335 -0.60 -6.61 -13.87
N ASP A 336 -1.60 -6.68 -14.75
CA ASP A 336 -1.82 -7.82 -15.64
C ASP A 336 -0.62 -8.06 -16.55
N GLY A 337 0.02 -6.98 -17.04
CA GLY A 337 1.25 -7.05 -17.82
C GLY A 337 2.42 -7.68 -17.05
N LEU A 338 2.58 -7.33 -15.77
CA LEU A 338 3.60 -7.94 -14.89
C LEU A 338 3.32 -9.42 -14.66
N ILE A 339 2.07 -9.80 -14.37
CA ILE A 339 1.66 -11.20 -14.18
C ILE A 339 1.92 -12.01 -15.45
N ALA A 340 1.52 -11.49 -16.62
CA ALA A 340 1.73 -12.15 -17.90
C ALA A 340 3.21 -12.33 -18.24
N ALA A 341 4.07 -11.35 -17.92
CA ALA A 341 5.51 -11.45 -18.12
C ALA A 341 6.17 -12.56 -17.28
N GLU A 342 5.54 -12.92 -16.15
CA GLU A 342 5.98 -14.02 -15.28
C GLU A 342 5.32 -15.38 -15.64
N GLY A 343 4.54 -15.45 -16.73
CA GLY A 343 3.79 -16.64 -17.12
C GLY A 343 2.60 -16.98 -16.20
N GLY A 344 2.13 -15.99 -15.45
CA GLY A 344 0.97 -16.10 -14.57
C GLY A 344 -0.37 -15.97 -15.30
N VAL A 345 -1.47 -16.19 -14.56
CA VAL A 345 -2.84 -16.01 -15.07
C VAL A 345 -3.32 -14.63 -14.65
N THR A 346 -3.66 -13.81 -15.64
CA THR A 346 -4.24 -12.49 -15.39
C THR A 346 -5.66 -12.62 -14.82
N GLY A 347 -6.07 -11.60 -14.04
CA GLY A 347 -7.40 -11.53 -13.46
C GLY A 347 -8.54 -11.44 -14.51
N ARG A 348 -9.76 -11.17 -14.04
CA ARG A 348 -10.90 -10.99 -14.93
C ARG A 348 -10.60 -9.93 -16.00
N PRO A 349 -10.91 -10.22 -17.29
CA PRO A 349 -10.64 -9.27 -18.36
C PRO A 349 -11.37 -7.94 -18.12
N VAL A 350 -10.62 -6.86 -18.21
CA VAL A 350 -11.18 -5.50 -18.21
C VAL A 350 -11.75 -5.25 -19.59
N ILE A 351 -13.06 -5.02 -19.69
CA ILE A 351 -13.70 -4.68 -20.96
C ILE A 351 -13.17 -3.30 -21.38
N PRO A 352 -12.59 -3.16 -22.60
CA PRO A 352 -12.10 -1.87 -23.07
C PRO A 352 -13.23 -0.83 -23.11
N LEU A 353 -12.95 0.40 -22.68
CA LEU A 353 -13.83 1.53 -22.92
C LEU A 353 -14.05 1.69 -24.44
N GLN A 354 -15.29 1.57 -24.89
CA GLN A 354 -15.67 2.05 -26.22
C GLN A 354 -15.74 3.58 -26.14
N VAL A 355 -14.64 4.25 -26.49
CA VAL A 355 -14.66 5.71 -26.69
C VAL A 355 -15.51 5.95 -27.92
N ARG A 356 -16.75 6.42 -27.75
CA ARG A 356 -17.47 7.06 -28.84
C ARG A 356 -16.69 8.33 -29.21
N GLN A 357 -16.05 8.33 -30.36
CA GLN A 357 -15.58 9.57 -30.95
C GLN A 357 -16.81 10.47 -31.14
N ALA A 358 -16.77 11.65 -30.52
CA ALA A 358 -17.78 12.69 -30.71
C ALA A 358 -17.62 13.36 -32.08
#